data_fb9f06cb776b2e676e950e5ef07922fb
#
_entry.id   fb9f06cb776b2e676e950e5ef07922fb
#
_cell.length_a   1.000
_cell.length_b   1.000
_cell.length_c   1.000
_cell.angle_alpha   90.00
_cell.angle_beta   90.00
_cell.angle_gamma   90.00
#
_symmetry.space_group_name_H-M   'P 1'
#
loop_
_entity.id
_entity.type
_entity.pdbx_description
1 polymer ?
#
loop_
_entity_poly.entity_id
_entity_poly.type
_entity_poly.pdbx_seq_one_letter_code
_entity_poly.pdbx_strand_id
1 'polypeptide(L)'
;MTTKTVKLLVFLTLLVHGIGHLQGVVSGLGVKFNENSKTQSWLLKGSSERVNRIACLALYLGAALFGIMAALSFRAFLLPHHIWQTFAFISAIFSTFCLVLFPDALAMFFNKIGAIAVNLLIFYSIPFNGMFPSAAFND
;
A
#
# COMPACT_ATOMS: atom_id res chain seq x y z
N MET A 1 15.36 -20.09 8.72
CA MET A 1 13.95 -19.81 8.50
C MET A 1 13.48 -20.70 7.36
N THR A 2 12.36 -21.41 7.48
CA THR A 2 11.88 -22.30 6.42
C THR A 2 11.26 -21.49 5.27
N THR A 3 11.28 -22.03 4.04
CA THR A 3 10.63 -21.41 2.86
C THR A 3 9.15 -21.10 3.14
N LYS A 4 8.45 -21.98 3.84
CA LYS A 4 7.04 -21.77 4.25
C LYS A 4 6.85 -20.53 5.13
N THR A 5 7.78 -20.30 6.09
CA THR A 5 7.74 -19.14 6.98
C THR A 5 7.96 -17.84 6.17
N VAL A 6 8.89 -17.84 5.22
CA VAL A 6 9.15 -16.68 4.35
C VAL A 6 7.91 -16.36 3.51
N LYS A 7 7.33 -17.37 2.87
CA LYS A 7 6.09 -17.22 2.07
C LYS A 7 4.95 -16.60 2.91
N LEU A 8 4.78 -17.09 4.15
CA LEU A 8 3.74 -16.55 5.03
C LEU A 8 4.02 -15.09 5.41
N LEU A 9 5.27 -14.75 5.75
CA LEU A 9 5.64 -13.38 6.10
C LEU A 9 5.44 -12.40 4.93
N VAL A 10 5.86 -12.76 3.72
CA VAL A 10 5.64 -11.93 2.53
C VAL A 10 4.15 -11.71 2.29
N PHE A 11 3.35 -12.77 2.34
CA PHE A 11 1.89 -12.67 2.19
C PHE A 11 1.27 -11.74 3.22
N LEU A 12 1.59 -11.93 4.51
CA LEU A 12 1.05 -11.10 5.58
C LEU A 12 1.50 -9.65 5.46
N THR A 13 2.76 -9.40 5.08
CA THR A 13 3.27 -8.04 4.86
C THR A 13 2.51 -7.33 3.77
N LEU A 14 2.30 -7.96 2.61
CA LEU A 14 1.54 -7.39 1.50
C LEU A 14 0.07 -7.14 1.88
N LEU A 15 -0.54 -8.11 2.57
CA LEU A 15 -1.94 -8.02 2.99
C LEU A 15 -2.15 -6.89 4.00
N VAL A 16 -1.32 -6.84 5.05
CA VAL A 16 -1.39 -5.80 6.09
C VAL A 16 -1.08 -4.43 5.50
N HIS A 17 -0.12 -4.36 4.57
CA HIS A 17 0.18 -3.11 3.85
C HIS A 17 -1.05 -2.60 3.08
N GLY A 18 -1.71 -3.46 2.30
CA GLY A 18 -2.93 -3.09 1.57
C GLY A 18 -4.07 -2.68 2.52
N ILE A 19 -4.35 -3.48 3.56
CA ILE A 19 -5.39 -3.18 4.55
C ILE A 19 -5.10 -1.88 5.30
N GLY A 20 -3.82 -1.62 5.63
CA GLY A 20 -3.41 -0.39 6.31
C GLY A 20 -3.80 0.89 5.58
N HIS A 21 -3.86 0.86 4.24
CA HIS A 21 -4.30 1.99 3.43
C HIS A 21 -5.80 2.25 3.48
N LEU A 22 -6.63 1.29 3.92
CA LEU A 22 -8.07 1.50 4.11
C LEU A 22 -8.37 2.61 5.12
N GLN A 23 -7.46 2.87 6.07
CA GLN A 23 -7.58 4.02 6.96
C GLN A 23 -7.64 5.35 6.19
N GLY A 24 -6.78 5.53 5.19
CA GLY A 24 -6.79 6.71 4.32
C GLY A 24 -8.03 6.77 3.43
N VAL A 25 -8.55 5.62 2.98
CA VAL A 25 -9.83 5.52 2.25
C VAL A 25 -10.96 6.06 3.11
N VAL A 26 -11.06 5.60 4.35
CA VAL A 26 -12.10 6.04 5.31
C VAL A 26 -11.97 7.54 5.62
N SER A 27 -10.72 8.05 5.75
CA SER A 27 -10.47 9.50 5.88
C SER A 27 -10.94 10.27 4.64
N GLY A 28 -10.69 9.77 3.44
CA GLY A 28 -11.17 10.33 2.18
C GLY A 28 -12.71 10.39 2.09
N LEU A 29 -13.39 9.41 2.69
CA LEU A 29 -14.86 9.42 2.83
C LEU A 29 -15.37 10.46 3.86
N GLY A 30 -14.46 11.09 4.61
CA GLY A 30 -14.77 12.15 5.56
C GLY A 30 -14.91 11.71 7.01
N VAL A 31 -14.58 10.44 7.31
CA VAL A 31 -14.53 9.95 8.69
C VAL A 31 -13.18 10.32 9.30
N LYS A 32 -13.19 10.98 10.45
CA LYS A 32 -11.98 11.35 11.19
C LYS A 32 -11.69 10.31 12.25
N PHE A 33 -10.51 9.70 12.22
CA PHE A 33 -10.05 8.79 13.28
C PHE A 33 -9.54 9.51 14.52
N ASN A 34 -9.02 10.73 14.33
CA ASN A 34 -8.60 11.63 15.39
C ASN A 34 -8.64 13.09 14.87
N GLU A 35 -8.40 14.06 15.76
CA GLU A 35 -8.41 15.48 15.43
C GLU A 35 -7.35 15.88 14.40
N ASN A 36 -6.26 15.10 14.32
CA ASN A 36 -5.16 15.35 13.39
C ASN A 36 -5.39 14.73 12.00
N SER A 37 -6.42 13.90 11.82
CA SER A 37 -6.73 13.31 10.52
C SER A 37 -7.21 14.36 9.54
N LYS A 38 -6.39 14.66 8.51
CA LYS A 38 -6.69 15.66 7.49
C LYS A 38 -6.51 15.06 6.11
N THR A 39 -7.42 15.36 5.21
CA THR A 39 -7.37 14.99 3.79
C THR A 39 -6.86 16.13 2.90
N GLN A 40 -6.26 17.15 3.49
CA GLN A 40 -5.75 18.30 2.77
C GLN A 40 -4.31 18.05 2.31
N SER A 41 -4.09 18.17 1.00
CA SER A 41 -2.76 18.07 0.40
C SER A 41 -2.08 19.43 0.37
N TRP A 42 -0.77 19.44 0.64
CA TRP A 42 0.05 20.64 0.49
C TRP A 42 0.13 21.10 -0.99
N LEU A 43 0.05 20.15 -1.94
CA LEU A 43 0.07 20.43 -3.38
C LEU A 43 -1.27 21.02 -3.87
N LEU A 44 -2.37 20.63 -3.25
CA LEU A 44 -3.74 21.01 -3.63
C LEU A 44 -4.31 22.10 -2.71
N LYS A 45 -3.48 22.92 -2.08
CA LYS A 45 -3.93 23.96 -1.13
C LYS A 45 -4.93 24.95 -1.69
N GLY A 46 -4.87 25.24 -3.01
CA GLY A 46 -5.82 26.14 -3.69
C GLY A 46 -7.12 25.47 -4.15
N SER A 47 -7.22 24.14 -4.01
CA SER A 47 -8.39 23.39 -4.46
C SER A 47 -9.44 23.28 -3.36
N SER A 48 -10.70 23.01 -3.76
CA SER A 48 -11.78 22.78 -2.80
C SER A 48 -11.50 21.54 -1.93
N GLU A 49 -12.12 21.51 -0.74
CA GLU A 49 -12.08 20.35 0.16
C GLU A 49 -12.54 19.07 -0.55
N ARG A 50 -13.55 19.18 -1.39
CA ARG A 50 -14.09 18.05 -2.17
C ARG A 50 -13.03 17.44 -3.10
N VAL A 51 -12.26 18.28 -3.79
CA VAL A 51 -11.19 17.83 -4.69
C VAL A 51 -10.09 17.12 -3.90
N ASN A 52 -9.66 17.68 -2.76
CA ASN A 52 -8.69 17.05 -1.88
C ASN A 52 -9.18 15.69 -1.37
N ARG A 53 -10.42 15.57 -0.95
CA ARG A 53 -11.01 14.30 -0.47
C ARG A 53 -11.09 13.26 -1.57
N ILE A 54 -11.51 13.62 -2.77
CA ILE A 54 -11.59 12.70 -3.92
C ILE A 54 -10.18 12.22 -4.30
N ALA A 55 -9.20 13.10 -4.37
CA ALA A 55 -7.82 12.73 -4.68
C ALA A 55 -7.22 11.82 -3.60
N CYS A 56 -7.43 12.13 -2.32
CA CYS A 56 -7.04 11.29 -1.20
C CYS A 56 -7.67 9.90 -1.30
N LEU A 57 -9.00 9.85 -1.48
CA LEU A 57 -9.74 8.59 -1.62
C LEU A 57 -9.21 7.74 -2.77
N ALA A 58 -9.03 8.32 -3.97
CA ALA A 58 -8.58 7.60 -5.15
C ALA A 58 -7.18 7.00 -4.96
N LEU A 59 -6.24 7.76 -4.40
CA LEU A 59 -4.88 7.31 -4.16
C LEU A 59 -4.83 6.19 -3.11
N TYR A 60 -5.48 6.37 -1.96
CA TYR A 60 -5.50 5.37 -0.90
C TYR A 60 -6.25 4.10 -1.30
N LEU A 61 -7.33 4.24 -2.07
CA LEU A 61 -8.06 3.10 -2.63
C LEU A 61 -7.17 2.32 -3.62
N GLY A 62 -6.44 3.02 -4.49
CA GLY A 62 -5.47 2.40 -5.38
C GLY A 62 -4.40 1.62 -4.60
N ALA A 63 -3.76 2.25 -3.60
CA ALA A 63 -2.77 1.58 -2.76
C ALA A 63 -3.34 0.33 -2.06
N ALA A 64 -4.54 0.44 -1.49
CA ALA A 64 -5.21 -0.68 -0.81
C ALA A 64 -5.53 -1.83 -1.76
N LEU A 65 -6.20 -1.54 -2.88
CA LEU A 65 -6.61 -2.56 -3.85
C LEU A 65 -5.41 -3.30 -4.42
N PHE A 66 -4.41 -2.57 -4.93
CA PHE A 66 -3.23 -3.22 -5.51
C PHE A 66 -2.40 -3.97 -4.46
N GLY A 67 -2.33 -3.51 -3.20
CA GLY A 67 -1.67 -4.23 -2.11
C GLY A 67 -2.39 -5.55 -1.77
N ILE A 68 -3.71 -5.54 -1.67
CA ILE A 68 -4.51 -6.74 -1.45
C ILE A 68 -4.39 -7.70 -2.65
N MET A 69 -4.48 -7.19 -3.89
CA MET A 69 -4.30 -7.99 -5.09
C MET A 69 -2.90 -8.63 -5.16
N ALA A 70 -1.86 -7.91 -4.73
CA ALA A 70 -0.51 -8.46 -4.63
C ALA A 70 -0.46 -9.65 -3.66
N ALA A 71 -1.07 -9.52 -2.48
CA ALA A 71 -1.13 -10.61 -1.50
C ALA A 71 -1.89 -11.83 -2.04
N LEU A 72 -3.05 -11.63 -2.64
CA LEU A 72 -3.87 -12.70 -3.22
C LEU A 72 -3.15 -13.39 -4.38
N SER A 73 -2.50 -12.62 -5.25
CA SER A 73 -1.70 -13.15 -6.36
C SER A 73 -0.47 -13.91 -5.86
N PHE A 74 0.21 -13.41 -4.82
CA PHE A 74 1.36 -14.09 -4.21
C PHE A 74 1.02 -15.51 -3.72
N ARG A 75 -0.20 -15.72 -3.24
CA ARG A 75 -0.71 -17.05 -2.82
C ARG A 75 -1.39 -17.82 -3.95
N ALA A 76 -1.40 -17.29 -5.18
CA ALA A 76 -2.17 -17.82 -6.30
C ALA A 76 -3.67 -18.03 -5.96
N PHE A 77 -4.21 -17.16 -5.09
CA PHE A 77 -5.57 -17.24 -4.57
C PHE A 77 -6.47 -16.36 -5.42
N LEU A 78 -7.11 -16.64 -6.38
CA LEU A 78 -7.94 -15.88 -7.34
C LEU A 78 -7.15 -15.24 -8.49
N LEU A 79 -5.86 -14.97 -8.33
CA LEU A 79 -5.04 -14.29 -9.33
C LEU A 79 -3.76 -15.10 -9.61
N PRO A 80 -3.22 -15.06 -10.84
CA PRO A 80 -1.99 -15.76 -11.18
C PRO A 80 -0.80 -15.30 -10.35
N HIS A 81 0.05 -16.23 -9.88
CA HIS A 81 1.21 -15.91 -9.05
C HIS A 81 2.19 -14.94 -9.72
N HIS A 82 2.41 -15.04 -11.01
CA HIS A 82 3.45 -14.27 -11.71
C HIS A 82 3.21 -12.75 -11.72
N ILE A 83 1.99 -12.26 -11.44
CA ILE A 83 1.66 -10.83 -11.48
C ILE A 83 1.75 -10.14 -10.11
N TRP A 84 2.03 -10.88 -9.00
CA TRP A 84 2.06 -10.30 -7.66
C TRP A 84 3.08 -9.16 -7.51
N GLN A 85 4.24 -9.27 -8.16
CA GLN A 85 5.29 -8.25 -8.12
C GLN A 85 4.83 -6.95 -8.77
N THR A 86 4.13 -7.04 -9.91
CA THR A 86 3.56 -5.88 -10.59
C THR A 86 2.54 -5.17 -9.70
N PHE A 87 1.64 -5.92 -9.06
CA PHE A 87 0.67 -5.33 -8.14
C PHE A 87 1.33 -4.72 -6.90
N ALA A 88 2.34 -5.39 -6.32
CA ALA A 88 3.08 -4.85 -5.20
C ALA A 88 3.78 -3.53 -5.56
N PHE A 89 4.41 -3.48 -6.73
CA PHE A 89 5.09 -2.28 -7.21
C PHE A 89 4.13 -1.11 -7.45
N ILE A 90 2.99 -1.37 -8.10
CA ILE A 90 1.95 -0.36 -8.31
C ILE A 90 1.39 0.13 -6.96
N SER A 91 1.12 -0.79 -6.02
CA SER A 91 0.69 -0.43 -4.67
C SER A 91 1.69 0.49 -3.97
N ALA A 92 2.99 0.18 -4.05
CA ALA A 92 4.05 0.99 -3.45
C ALA A 92 4.14 2.39 -4.07
N ILE A 93 3.92 2.52 -5.39
CA ILE A 93 3.83 3.83 -6.06
C ILE A 93 2.65 4.63 -5.50
N PHE A 94 1.44 4.07 -5.50
CA PHE A 94 0.26 4.74 -4.94
C PHE A 94 0.46 5.12 -3.48
N SER A 95 0.98 4.18 -2.67
CA SER A 95 1.30 4.37 -1.26
C SER A 95 2.28 5.53 -1.04
N THR A 96 3.30 5.64 -1.87
CA THR A 96 4.28 6.75 -1.79
C THR A 96 3.61 8.08 -2.10
N PHE A 97 2.78 8.16 -3.13
CA PHE A 97 2.00 9.37 -3.42
C PHE A 97 1.04 9.72 -2.28
N CYS A 98 0.39 8.73 -1.66
CA CYS A 98 -0.44 8.94 -0.48
C CYS A 98 0.34 9.60 0.66
N LEU A 99 1.50 9.04 1.00
CA LEU A 99 2.33 9.51 2.10
C LEU A 99 2.90 10.91 1.86
N VAL A 100 3.26 11.22 0.61
CA VAL A 100 3.79 12.53 0.23
C VAL A 100 2.71 13.58 0.15
N LEU A 101 1.57 13.27 -0.47
CA LEU A 101 0.52 14.26 -0.74
C LEU A 101 -0.47 14.41 0.41
N PHE A 102 -0.78 13.33 1.11
CA PHE A 102 -1.80 13.27 2.16
C PHE A 102 -1.29 12.56 3.43
N PRO A 103 -0.18 13.03 4.03
CA PRO A 103 0.45 12.33 5.15
C PRO A 103 -0.47 12.21 6.37
N ASP A 104 -1.39 13.16 6.56
CA ASP A 104 -2.26 13.22 7.72
C ASP A 104 -3.56 12.43 7.54
N ALA A 105 -3.80 11.84 6.36
CA ALA A 105 -4.92 10.93 6.16
C ALA A 105 -4.70 9.57 6.87
N LEU A 106 -3.44 9.17 7.09
CA LEU A 106 -3.08 8.08 8.01
C LEU A 106 -2.91 8.63 9.43
N ALA A 107 -3.91 8.41 10.26
CA ALA A 107 -3.94 8.96 11.62
C ALA A 107 -2.85 8.39 12.54
N MET A 108 -2.43 7.13 12.31
CA MET A 108 -1.48 6.43 13.16
C MET A 108 -0.05 6.56 12.64
N PHE A 109 0.86 7.05 13.48
CA PHE A 109 2.28 7.19 13.14
C PHE A 109 2.93 5.86 12.71
N PHE A 110 2.61 4.76 13.41
CA PHE A 110 3.12 3.43 13.07
C PHE A 110 2.69 2.95 11.68
N ASN A 111 1.50 3.31 11.22
CA ASN A 111 1.05 2.99 9.86
C ASN A 111 1.86 3.72 8.81
N LYS A 112 2.26 4.97 9.07
CA LYS A 112 3.13 5.75 8.16
C LYS A 112 4.50 5.10 8.05
N ILE A 113 5.14 4.78 9.18
CA ILE A 113 6.46 4.13 9.21
C ILE A 113 6.39 2.75 8.54
N GLY A 114 5.39 1.96 8.87
CA GLY A 114 5.18 0.64 8.27
C GLY A 114 5.02 0.73 6.76
N ALA A 115 4.23 1.68 6.27
CA ALA A 115 4.04 1.88 4.84
C ALA A 115 5.34 2.31 4.15
N ILE A 116 6.13 3.23 4.74
CA ILE A 116 7.44 3.64 4.22
C ILE A 116 8.39 2.43 4.14
N ALA A 117 8.49 1.65 5.21
CA ALA A 117 9.38 0.50 5.27
C ALA A 117 9.02 -0.55 4.20
N VAL A 118 7.73 -0.86 4.04
CA VAL A 118 7.27 -1.81 3.01
C VAL A 118 7.50 -1.27 1.61
N ASN A 119 7.25 0.02 1.35
CA ASN A 119 7.52 0.64 0.05
C ASN A 119 9.00 0.55 -0.31
N LEU A 120 9.91 0.87 0.62
CA LEU A 120 11.36 0.77 0.41
C LEU A 120 11.77 -0.68 0.11
N LEU A 121 11.24 -1.66 0.85
CA LEU A 121 11.51 -3.08 0.59
C LEU A 121 11.03 -3.50 -0.80
N ILE A 122 9.84 -3.08 -1.22
CA ILE A 122 9.30 -3.39 -2.55
C ILE A 122 10.16 -2.76 -3.65
N PHE A 123 10.47 -1.46 -3.53
CA PHE A 123 11.28 -0.75 -4.54
C PHE A 123 12.69 -1.30 -4.65
N TYR A 124 13.28 -1.78 -3.54
CA TYR A 124 14.59 -2.40 -3.55
C TYR A 124 14.57 -3.84 -4.08
N SER A 125 13.61 -4.64 -3.62
CA SER A 125 13.60 -6.09 -3.87
C SER A 125 13.17 -6.45 -5.29
N ILE A 126 12.22 -5.73 -5.88
CA ILE A 126 11.64 -6.10 -7.17
C ILE A 126 12.54 -5.70 -8.33
N PRO A 127 12.96 -4.41 -8.49
CA PRO A 127 13.72 -3.99 -9.67
C PRO A 127 15.21 -4.35 -9.61
N PHE A 128 15.82 -4.40 -8.42
CA PHE A 128 17.29 -4.47 -8.32
C PHE A 128 17.85 -5.84 -8.00
N ASN A 129 17.14 -6.71 -7.31
CA ASN A 129 17.74 -7.97 -6.82
C ASN A 129 17.11 -9.23 -7.37
N GLY A 130 15.98 -9.16 -8.06
CA GLY A 130 15.23 -10.38 -8.38
C GLY A 130 15.05 -11.28 -7.14
N MET A 131 15.04 -10.65 -5.93
CA MET A 131 15.13 -11.30 -4.63
C MET A 131 14.05 -12.35 -4.41
N PHE A 132 13.01 -12.29 -5.23
CA PHE A 132 11.95 -13.28 -5.28
C PHE A 132 11.75 -13.76 -6.72
N PRO A 133 12.72 -14.51 -7.30
CA PRO A 133 12.50 -15.12 -8.60
C PRO A 133 11.25 -15.99 -8.50
N SER A 134 10.36 -15.88 -9.47
CA SER A 134 9.11 -16.64 -9.51
C SER A 134 9.34 -18.14 -9.33
N ALA A 135 10.49 -18.65 -9.78
CA ALA A 135 10.93 -20.03 -9.61
C ALA A 135 11.18 -20.45 -8.15
N ALA A 136 11.55 -19.51 -7.26
CA ALA A 136 11.81 -19.85 -5.85
C ALA A 136 10.55 -20.12 -5.03
N PHE A 137 9.37 -19.86 -5.60
CA PHE A 137 8.07 -19.98 -4.92
C PHE A 137 7.08 -20.89 -5.63
N ASN A 138 7.53 -21.65 -6.64
CA ASN A 138 6.69 -22.55 -7.45
C ASN A 138 6.42 -23.94 -6.82
N ASP A 139 6.74 -24.15 -5.52
CA ASP A 139 6.47 -25.42 -4.82
C ASP A 139 5.16 -25.36 -4.00
#